data_35df70460c6d9f332a8d90897a0ce0bc
#
_entry.id   35df70460c6d9f332a8d90897a0ce0bc
#
_cell.length_a   1.000
_cell.length_b   1.000
_cell.length_c   1.000
_cell.angle_alpha   90.00
_cell.angle_beta   90.00
_cell.angle_gamma   90.00
#
_symmetry.space_group_name_H-M   'P 1'
#
loop_
_entity.id
_entity.type
_entity.pdbx_description
1 polymer ?
#
loop_
_entity_poly.entity_id
_entity_poly.type
_entity_poly.pdbx_seq_one_letter_code
_entity_poly.pdbx_strand_id
1 'polypeptide(L)'
;MDFLNSIFVKPFADMVAAPDFLLQVLWEGLVSGVLYALIALGFVLIFKSSRIFNFAQGIMVVFAALTLVGLHERGVPALLAVPLTLLVMYLLAVAIERVVLRPLVNQPDIILFMATIGITLFLIGFGEIIFGGENKVMITEQLGIPTGSY
;
A
#
# COMPACT_ATOMS: atom_id res chain seq x y z
N MET A 1 34.83 18.36 16.03
CA MET A 1 33.51 19.00 16.25
C MET A 1 32.69 19.10 14.96
N ASP A 2 33.34 19.06 13.80
CA ASP A 2 32.64 19.23 12.49
C ASP A 2 31.72 18.07 12.09
N PHE A 3 32.05 16.87 12.51
CA PHE A 3 31.24 15.67 12.17
C PHE A 3 29.85 15.70 12.83
N LEU A 4 29.79 16.02 14.12
CA LEU A 4 28.51 16.16 14.83
C LEU A 4 27.69 17.36 14.31
N ASN A 5 28.37 18.44 13.97
CA ASN A 5 27.71 19.61 13.39
C ASN A 5 27.15 19.34 12.00
N SER A 6 27.85 18.55 11.18
CA SER A 6 27.37 18.20 9.84
C SER A 6 26.19 17.19 9.84
N ILE A 7 26.07 16.36 10.89
CA ILE A 7 24.98 15.37 10.97
C ILE A 7 23.74 15.94 11.66
N PHE A 8 23.93 16.73 12.73
CA PHE A 8 22.80 17.15 13.57
C PHE A 8 22.39 18.62 13.37
N VAL A 9 23.30 19.51 13.01
CA VAL A 9 23.00 20.95 12.93
C VAL A 9 22.77 21.40 11.49
N LYS A 10 23.62 20.98 10.54
CA LYS A 10 23.49 21.40 9.14
C LYS A 10 22.15 21.00 8.52
N PRO A 11 21.64 19.76 8.65
CA PRO A 11 20.36 19.39 8.04
C PRO A 11 19.21 20.27 8.54
N PHE A 12 19.20 20.61 9.83
CA PHE A 12 18.17 21.51 10.40
C PHE A 12 18.34 22.95 9.95
N ALA A 13 19.58 23.43 9.86
CA ALA A 13 19.87 24.78 9.36
C ALA A 13 19.48 24.91 7.88
N ASP A 14 19.78 23.91 7.06
CA ASP A 14 19.43 23.87 5.63
C ASP A 14 17.91 23.78 5.42
N MET A 15 17.20 23.01 6.27
CA MET A 15 15.73 22.96 6.25
C MET A 15 15.07 24.30 6.58
N VAL A 16 15.63 25.05 7.55
CA VAL A 16 15.12 26.38 7.93
C VAL A 16 15.50 27.43 6.88
N ALA A 17 16.65 27.26 6.21
CA ALA A 17 17.11 28.16 5.16
C ALA A 17 16.33 28.02 3.85
N ALA A 18 15.67 26.87 3.62
CA ALA A 18 14.84 26.59 2.45
C ALA A 18 13.40 26.25 2.88
N PRO A 19 12.56 27.25 3.21
CA PRO A 19 11.19 27.02 3.72
C PRO A 19 10.30 26.28 2.72
N ASP A 20 10.51 26.47 1.43
CA ASP A 20 9.73 25.76 0.38
C ASP A 20 10.02 24.26 0.38
N PHE A 21 11.27 23.87 0.55
CA PHE A 21 11.68 22.48 0.70
C PHE A 21 11.12 21.85 1.98
N LEU A 22 11.13 22.59 3.09
CA LEU A 22 10.53 22.15 4.35
C LEU A 22 9.04 21.87 4.19
N LEU A 23 8.30 22.78 3.56
CA LEU A 23 6.87 22.64 3.29
C LEU A 23 6.57 21.42 2.39
N GLN A 24 7.39 21.19 1.36
CA GLN A 24 7.26 20.03 0.48
C GLN A 24 7.45 18.73 1.25
N VAL A 25 8.51 18.62 2.05
CA VAL A 25 8.79 17.41 2.86
C VAL A 25 7.70 17.16 3.89
N LEU A 26 7.18 18.22 4.53
CA LEU A 26 6.06 18.11 5.47
C LEU A 26 4.79 17.63 4.77
N TRP A 27 4.50 18.15 3.59
CA TRP A 27 3.34 17.74 2.80
C TRP A 27 3.43 16.28 2.36
N GLU A 28 4.56 15.85 1.81
CA GLU A 28 4.80 14.46 1.43
C GLU A 28 4.74 13.52 2.64
N GLY A 29 5.31 13.93 3.77
CA GLY A 29 5.23 13.20 5.02
C GLY A 29 3.79 13.07 5.56
N LEU A 30 2.99 14.13 5.45
CA LEU A 30 1.58 14.12 5.84
C LEU A 30 0.75 13.19 4.95
N VAL A 31 0.92 13.26 3.63
CA VAL A 31 0.23 12.39 2.68
C VAL A 31 0.59 10.92 2.94
N SER A 32 1.88 10.62 3.09
CA SER A 32 2.34 9.27 3.42
C SER A 32 1.82 8.80 4.77
N GLY A 33 1.80 9.68 5.77
CA GLY A 33 1.24 9.39 7.10
C GLY A 33 -0.25 9.05 7.06
N VAL A 34 -1.04 9.76 6.26
CA VAL A 34 -2.47 9.45 6.05
C VAL A 34 -2.65 8.09 5.39
N LEU A 35 -1.83 7.74 4.39
CA LEU A 35 -1.90 6.42 3.76
C LEU A 35 -1.59 5.29 4.76
N TYR A 36 -0.55 5.45 5.58
CA TYR A 36 -0.23 4.49 6.64
C TYR A 36 -1.35 4.41 7.69
N ALA A 37 -1.96 5.52 8.06
CA ALA A 37 -3.10 5.55 8.99
C ALA A 37 -4.31 4.78 8.43
N LEU A 38 -4.61 4.91 7.14
CA LEU A 38 -5.68 4.14 6.49
C LEU A 38 -5.41 2.64 6.50
N ILE A 39 -4.17 2.23 6.24
CA ILE A 39 -3.77 0.82 6.33
C ILE A 39 -3.92 0.31 7.76
N ALA A 40 -3.45 1.08 8.74
CA ALA A 40 -3.57 0.74 10.17
C ALA A 40 -5.03 0.63 10.62
N LEU A 41 -5.91 1.54 10.17
CA LEU A 41 -7.35 1.45 10.41
C LEU A 41 -7.94 0.16 9.84
N GLY A 42 -7.54 -0.23 8.63
CA GLY A 42 -7.93 -1.51 8.04
C GLY A 42 -7.55 -2.70 8.92
N PHE A 43 -6.31 -2.73 9.45
CA PHE A 43 -5.87 -3.76 10.41
C PHE A 43 -6.74 -3.79 11.66
N VAL A 44 -7.00 -2.62 12.26
CA VAL A 44 -7.81 -2.52 13.47
C VAL A 44 -9.25 -2.99 13.23
N LEU A 45 -9.86 -2.63 12.10
CA LEU A 45 -11.22 -3.03 11.75
C LEU A 45 -11.32 -4.55 11.56
N ILE A 46 -10.39 -5.16 10.82
CA ILE A 46 -10.36 -6.61 10.62
C ILE A 46 -10.16 -7.32 11.96
N PHE A 47 -9.19 -6.88 12.76
CA PHE A 47 -8.92 -7.47 14.07
C PHE A 47 -10.09 -7.33 15.03
N LYS A 48 -10.75 -6.17 15.05
CA LYS A 48 -11.93 -5.93 15.91
C LYS A 48 -13.13 -6.79 15.50
N SER A 49 -13.28 -7.06 14.21
CA SER A 49 -14.38 -7.86 13.66
C SER A 49 -14.14 -9.36 13.85
N SER A 50 -12.96 -9.85 13.50
CA SER A 50 -12.65 -11.30 13.44
C SER A 50 -11.81 -11.81 14.60
N ARG A 51 -11.19 -10.92 15.39
CA ARG A 51 -10.16 -11.22 16.40
C ARG A 51 -8.94 -11.97 15.85
N ILE A 52 -8.78 -12.00 14.54
CA ILE A 52 -7.69 -12.66 13.84
C ILE A 52 -6.75 -11.61 13.26
N PHE A 53 -5.46 -11.77 13.46
CA PHE A 53 -4.45 -10.96 12.82
C PHE A 53 -4.29 -11.40 11.36
N ASN A 54 -4.71 -10.54 10.42
CA ASN A 54 -4.58 -10.83 9.00
C ASN A 54 -3.26 -10.28 8.44
N PHE A 55 -2.23 -11.12 8.39
CA PHE A 55 -0.93 -10.73 7.81
C PHE A 55 -0.97 -10.48 6.30
N ALA A 56 -1.98 -11.01 5.60
CA ALA A 56 -2.13 -10.79 4.18
C ALA A 56 -2.60 -9.36 3.82
N GLN A 57 -3.02 -8.55 4.80
CA GLN A 57 -3.53 -7.21 4.52
C GLN A 57 -2.49 -6.32 3.83
N GLY A 58 -1.23 -6.38 4.25
CA GLY A 58 -0.15 -5.59 3.63
C GLY A 58 0.02 -5.91 2.15
N ILE A 59 0.08 -7.20 1.81
CA ILE A 59 0.21 -7.61 0.41
C ILE A 59 -1.05 -7.33 -0.42
N MET A 60 -2.24 -7.34 0.20
CA MET A 60 -3.47 -6.94 -0.46
C MET A 60 -3.44 -5.47 -0.89
N VAL A 61 -2.87 -4.58 -0.07
CA VAL A 61 -2.68 -3.16 -0.45
C VAL A 61 -1.73 -3.04 -1.63
N VAL A 62 -0.62 -3.77 -1.62
CA VAL A 62 0.32 -3.81 -2.75
C VAL A 62 -0.36 -4.36 -4.00
N PHE A 63 -1.13 -5.43 -3.87
CA PHE A 63 -1.88 -6.02 -4.98
C PHE A 63 -2.92 -5.05 -5.57
N ALA A 64 -3.58 -4.24 -4.73
CA ALA A 64 -4.48 -3.18 -5.18
C ALA A 64 -3.73 -2.11 -5.99
N ALA A 65 -2.56 -1.67 -5.51
CA ALA A 65 -1.72 -0.70 -6.22
C ALA A 65 -1.26 -1.26 -7.58
N LEU A 66 -0.76 -2.51 -7.62
CA LEU A 66 -0.34 -3.17 -8.85
C LEU A 66 -1.51 -3.34 -9.84
N THR A 67 -2.71 -3.64 -9.36
CA THR A 67 -3.91 -3.74 -10.20
C THR A 67 -4.26 -2.39 -10.82
N LEU A 68 -4.22 -1.31 -10.03
CA LEU A 68 -4.48 0.05 -10.51
C LEU A 68 -3.47 0.47 -11.58
N VAL A 69 -2.18 0.27 -11.31
CA VAL A 69 -1.10 0.58 -12.25
C VAL A 69 -1.23 -0.26 -13.52
N GLY A 70 -1.41 -1.57 -13.39
CA GLY A 70 -1.54 -2.48 -14.51
C GLY A 70 -2.75 -2.22 -15.40
N LEU A 71 -3.86 -1.72 -14.86
CA LEU A 71 -5.02 -1.27 -15.63
C LEU A 71 -4.70 0.02 -16.41
N HIS A 72 -4.01 0.96 -15.74
CA HIS A 72 -3.63 2.21 -16.37
C HIS A 72 -2.62 2.02 -17.52
N GLU A 73 -1.63 1.16 -17.34
CA GLU A 73 -0.67 0.77 -18.40
C GLU A 73 -1.35 0.14 -19.63
N ARG A 74 -2.49 -0.52 -19.45
CA ARG A 74 -3.31 -1.07 -20.53
C ARG A 74 -4.23 -0.04 -21.19
N GLY A 75 -4.08 1.25 -20.86
CA GLY A 75 -4.82 2.34 -21.46
C GLY A 75 -6.20 2.62 -20.83
N VAL A 76 -6.49 2.02 -19.66
CA VAL A 76 -7.74 2.33 -18.95
C VAL A 76 -7.62 3.70 -18.30
N PRO A 77 -8.53 4.66 -18.58
CA PRO A 77 -8.48 5.99 -17.95
C PRO A 77 -8.62 5.85 -16.42
N ALA A 78 -7.91 6.71 -15.68
CA ALA A 78 -7.83 6.65 -14.21
C ALA A 78 -9.21 6.63 -13.53
N LEU A 79 -10.19 7.36 -14.10
CA LEU A 79 -11.57 7.40 -13.60
C LEU A 79 -12.26 6.01 -13.60
N LEU A 80 -11.95 5.16 -14.58
CA LEU A 80 -12.48 3.80 -14.69
C LEU A 80 -11.56 2.78 -13.99
N ALA A 81 -10.26 3.04 -13.93
CA ALA A 81 -9.29 2.16 -13.29
C ALA A 81 -9.55 2.01 -11.79
N VAL A 82 -9.93 3.09 -11.10
CA VAL A 82 -10.23 3.06 -9.66
C VAL A 82 -11.42 2.15 -9.33
N PRO A 83 -12.62 2.33 -9.90
CA PRO A 83 -13.76 1.44 -9.59
C PRO A 83 -13.50 0.00 -10.04
N LEU A 84 -12.77 -0.22 -11.12
CA LEU A 84 -12.42 -1.56 -11.58
C LEU A 84 -11.43 -2.25 -10.62
N THR A 85 -10.46 -1.51 -10.09
CA THR A 85 -9.55 -2.02 -9.03
C THR A 85 -10.33 -2.39 -7.78
N LEU A 86 -11.28 -1.55 -7.35
CA LEU A 86 -12.13 -1.85 -6.19
C LEU A 86 -12.97 -3.12 -6.42
N LEU A 87 -13.49 -3.32 -7.63
CA LEU A 87 -14.21 -4.54 -7.98
C LEU A 87 -13.31 -5.78 -7.91
N VAL A 88 -12.10 -5.70 -8.47
CA VAL A 88 -11.12 -6.80 -8.42
C VAL A 88 -10.77 -7.13 -6.98
N MET A 89 -10.50 -6.11 -6.15
CA MET A 89 -10.18 -6.29 -4.74
C MET A 89 -11.36 -6.86 -3.95
N TYR A 90 -12.59 -6.46 -4.25
CA TYR A 90 -13.78 -7.04 -3.66
C TYR A 90 -13.91 -8.52 -3.99
N LEU A 91 -13.74 -8.91 -5.26
CA LEU A 91 -13.78 -10.31 -5.69
C LEU A 91 -12.68 -11.14 -5.03
N LEU A 92 -11.47 -10.59 -4.94
CA LEU A 92 -10.34 -11.21 -4.25
C LEU A 92 -10.66 -11.42 -2.76
N ALA A 93 -11.21 -10.41 -2.08
CA ALA A 93 -11.59 -10.50 -0.68
C ALA A 93 -12.67 -11.59 -0.45
N VAL A 94 -13.69 -11.64 -1.28
CA VAL A 94 -14.74 -12.68 -1.24
C VAL A 94 -14.15 -14.07 -1.50
N ALA A 95 -13.22 -14.19 -2.46
CA ALA A 95 -12.56 -15.45 -2.74
C ALA A 95 -11.73 -15.94 -1.53
N ILE A 96 -10.92 -15.07 -0.94
CA ILE A 96 -10.13 -15.41 0.25
C ILE A 96 -11.04 -15.76 1.43
N GLU A 97 -12.09 -14.99 1.66
CA GLU A 97 -13.05 -15.29 2.74
C GLU A 97 -13.69 -16.65 2.55
N ARG A 98 -14.25 -16.93 1.37
CA ARG A 98 -14.99 -18.17 1.11
C ARG A 98 -14.12 -19.41 1.01
N VAL A 99 -12.94 -19.30 0.39
CA VAL A 99 -12.09 -20.45 0.10
C VAL A 99 -11.14 -20.75 1.25
N VAL A 100 -10.64 -19.72 1.95
CA VAL A 100 -9.62 -19.90 2.98
C VAL A 100 -10.19 -19.66 4.37
N LEU A 101 -10.74 -18.48 4.64
CA LEU A 101 -11.08 -18.11 6.01
C LEU A 101 -12.34 -18.81 6.52
N ARG A 102 -13.36 -18.96 5.69
CA ARG A 102 -14.62 -19.57 6.09
C ARG A 102 -14.51 -21.04 6.50
N PRO A 103 -13.74 -21.89 5.80
CA PRO A 103 -13.50 -23.27 6.25
C PRO A 103 -12.69 -23.36 7.55
N LEU A 104 -11.95 -22.32 7.89
CA LEU A 104 -11.11 -22.26 9.08
C LEU A 104 -11.81 -21.66 10.31
N VAL A 105 -13.05 -21.22 10.16
CA VAL A 105 -13.90 -20.79 11.29
C VAL A 105 -13.99 -21.95 12.31
N ASN A 106 -13.73 -21.70 13.58
CA ASN A 106 -13.61 -22.66 14.67
C ASN A 106 -12.25 -23.42 14.78
N GLN A 107 -11.27 -23.07 13.98
CA GLN A 107 -9.90 -23.56 14.18
C GLN A 107 -9.15 -22.67 15.19
N PRO A 108 -8.13 -23.20 15.87
CA PRO A 108 -7.25 -22.38 16.72
C PRO A 108 -6.62 -21.20 15.98
N ASP A 109 -6.40 -20.09 16.68
CA ASP A 109 -5.85 -18.85 16.13
C ASP A 109 -4.52 -19.04 15.38
N ILE A 110 -3.71 -20.03 15.81
CA ILE A 110 -2.45 -20.35 15.15
C ILE A 110 -2.65 -20.86 13.70
N ILE A 111 -3.72 -21.60 13.45
CA ILE A 111 -4.02 -22.11 12.10
C ILE A 111 -4.46 -20.96 11.19
N LEU A 112 -5.27 -20.04 11.71
CA LEU A 112 -5.69 -18.84 10.99
C LEU A 112 -4.50 -17.94 10.68
N PHE A 113 -3.59 -17.78 11.65
CA PHE A 113 -2.33 -17.06 11.46
C PHE A 113 -1.51 -17.67 10.30
N MET A 114 -1.28 -18.99 10.33
CA MET A 114 -0.55 -19.69 9.27
C MET A 114 -1.25 -19.58 7.91
N ALA A 115 -2.58 -19.62 7.88
CA ALA A 115 -3.36 -19.44 6.65
C ALA A 115 -3.15 -18.03 6.07
N THR A 116 -3.11 -16.97 6.89
CA THR A 116 -2.88 -15.61 6.39
C THR A 116 -1.47 -15.42 5.85
N ILE A 117 -0.47 -16.10 6.41
CA ILE A 117 0.89 -16.16 5.84
C ILE A 117 0.88 -16.88 4.49
N GLY A 118 0.17 -18.01 4.39
CA GLY A 118 0.00 -18.73 3.13
C GLY A 118 -0.64 -17.87 2.04
N ILE A 119 -1.69 -17.11 2.39
CA ILE A 119 -2.32 -16.14 1.48
C ILE A 119 -1.31 -15.07 1.04
N THR A 120 -0.47 -14.58 1.96
CA THR A 120 0.55 -13.58 1.64
C THR A 120 1.51 -14.10 0.57
N LEU A 121 2.06 -15.30 0.76
CA LEU A 121 2.98 -15.93 -0.19
C LEU A 121 2.30 -16.23 -1.53
N PHE A 122 1.07 -16.70 -1.49
CA PHE A 122 0.27 -16.93 -2.70
C PHE A 122 0.06 -15.64 -3.49
N LEU A 123 -0.33 -14.53 -2.83
CA LEU A 123 -0.57 -13.25 -3.49
C LEU A 123 0.71 -12.64 -4.05
N ILE A 124 1.86 -12.82 -3.39
CA ILE A 124 3.16 -12.40 -3.94
C ILE A 124 3.42 -13.11 -5.26
N GLY A 125 3.42 -14.44 -5.27
CA GLY A 125 3.67 -15.21 -6.49
C GLY A 125 2.62 -14.97 -7.58
N PHE A 126 1.35 -14.84 -7.21
CA PHE A 126 0.27 -14.53 -8.15
C PHE A 126 0.40 -13.13 -8.75
N GLY A 127 0.83 -12.14 -7.93
CA GLY A 127 1.12 -10.79 -8.40
C GLY A 127 2.28 -10.76 -9.40
N GLU A 128 3.35 -11.50 -9.12
CA GLU A 128 4.49 -11.62 -10.04
C GLU A 128 4.11 -12.24 -11.39
N ILE A 129 3.23 -13.24 -11.39
CA ILE A 129 2.76 -13.88 -12.63
C ILE A 129 1.90 -12.92 -13.47
N ILE A 130 1.02 -12.13 -12.84
CA ILE A 130 0.07 -11.25 -13.56
C ILE A 130 0.74 -9.94 -14.00
N PHE A 131 1.53 -9.33 -13.13
CA PHE A 131 2.05 -7.98 -13.31
C PHE A 131 3.54 -7.95 -13.71
N GLY A 132 4.23 -9.09 -13.64
CA GLY A 132 5.67 -9.19 -13.83
C GLY A 132 6.46 -8.76 -12.60
N GLY A 133 7.74 -9.16 -12.52
CA GLY A 133 8.65 -8.82 -11.41
C GLY A 133 9.35 -7.46 -11.56
N GLU A 134 8.96 -6.63 -12.51
CA GLU A 134 9.58 -5.31 -12.70
C GLU A 134 9.01 -4.27 -11.73
N ASN A 135 9.87 -3.37 -11.26
CA ASN A 135 9.44 -2.23 -10.45
C ASN A 135 8.54 -1.30 -11.27
N LYS A 136 7.25 -1.34 -10.97
CA LYS A 136 6.26 -0.45 -11.59
C LYS A 136 6.28 0.89 -10.88
N VAL A 137 6.79 1.90 -11.56
CA VAL A 137 6.76 3.29 -11.09
C VAL A 137 5.70 4.03 -11.88
N MET A 138 4.64 4.47 -11.23
CA MET A 138 3.71 5.43 -11.83
C MET A 138 4.39 6.79 -11.88
N ILE A 139 4.62 7.28 -13.09
CA ILE A 139 5.02 8.68 -13.29
C ILE A 139 3.76 9.51 -13.11
N THR A 140 3.78 10.43 -12.17
CA THR A 140 2.66 11.32 -11.81
C THR A 140 2.10 12.10 -13.02
N GLU A 141 2.91 12.34 -14.03
CA GLU A 141 2.50 12.93 -15.31
C GLU A 141 1.44 12.12 -16.07
N GLN A 142 1.49 10.78 -15.95
CA GLN A 142 0.52 9.90 -16.61
C GLN A 142 -0.85 9.91 -15.95
N LEU A 143 -0.92 10.33 -14.70
CA LEU A 143 -2.17 10.47 -13.93
C LEU A 143 -2.87 11.82 -14.16
N GLY A 144 -2.28 12.71 -14.96
CA GLY A 144 -2.81 14.07 -15.18
C GLY A 144 -2.77 14.94 -13.93
N ILE A 145 -1.97 14.56 -12.93
CA ILE A 145 -1.73 15.37 -11.74
C ILE A 145 -0.71 16.45 -12.13
N PRO A 146 -1.03 17.75 -12.02
CA PRO A 146 -0.08 18.80 -12.36
C PRO A 146 1.10 18.71 -11.39
N THR A 147 2.19 18.14 -11.84
CA THR A 147 3.50 18.26 -11.18
C THR A 147 4.04 19.64 -11.48
N GLY A 148 3.71 20.58 -10.65
CA GLY A 148 4.37 21.89 -10.67
C GLY A 148 5.85 21.68 -10.31
N SER A 149 6.70 21.65 -11.33
CA SER A 149 8.13 21.88 -11.14
C SER A 149 8.28 23.35 -10.76
N TYR A 150 8.48 23.59 -9.48
CA TYR A 150 8.95 24.87 -8.96
C TYR A 150 10.45 24.84 -8.77
#